data_efff1eb9faba5283453d3b79dbd62a40
#
_entry.id   efff1eb9faba5283453d3b79dbd62a40
#
_cell.length_a   1.000
_cell.length_b   1.000
_cell.length_c   1.000
_cell.angle_alpha   90.00
_cell.angle_beta   90.00
_cell.angle_gamma   90.00
#
_symmetry.space_group_name_H-M   'P 1'
#
loop_
_entity.id
_entity.type
_entity.pdbx_description
1 polymer ?
#
loop_
_entity_poly.entity_id
_entity_poly.type
_entity_poly.pdbx_seq_one_letter_code
_entity_poly.pdbx_strand_id
1 'polypeptide(L)'
;MSNEKMENLLNLALDATEREREKSLDLDTGYDRAERTWEVIVKFGGTEEALRGLFAEKFPEEYDRIRITNLRNEYAILLLPEHIVELVAALTEIEYMEKPKLLFFAVNNGRRVSCINQLQTVGTEQGTLSSGRNLSGTGVIVAVIDSGIDYTHPDFRNADGTTRILNLWDQTIPADSVADPFPAENGETSFLGTPSGYFLGTEFTRAVIDRALEQTTERERFALCPSRDISGHGTHVTGIAAGNGRASQGRYRGVAYESPLLIVKLGTPGERSFPRTTELMQAVDYCIRKAQEYGMPIVINLSFGNNYGSHSGNSLLESYLDDMANYWRTSIVAGSGN
;
A
#
# COMPACT_ATOMS: atom_id res chain seq x y z
N MET A 1 1.15 -17.21 29.76
CA MET A 1 -0.34 -17.22 29.74
C MET A 1 -0.77 -16.39 28.54
N SER A 2 -1.66 -16.90 27.70
CA SER A 2 -2.13 -16.14 26.54
C SER A 2 -2.80 -14.84 27.00
N ASN A 3 -2.39 -13.72 26.44
CA ASN A 3 -3.02 -12.43 26.70
C ASN A 3 -4.24 -12.30 25.77
N GLU A 4 -5.42 -12.12 26.34
CA GLU A 4 -6.68 -12.03 25.58
C GLU A 4 -6.72 -10.82 24.61
N LYS A 5 -5.91 -9.80 24.86
CA LYS A 5 -5.75 -8.64 23.98
C LYS A 5 -4.77 -8.89 22.81
N MET A 6 -4.17 -10.06 22.73
CA MET A 6 -3.22 -10.42 21.68
C MET A 6 -3.77 -11.56 20.84
N GLU A 7 -3.56 -11.45 19.53
CA GLU A 7 -3.86 -12.53 18.60
C GLU A 7 -3.18 -13.84 19.02
N ASN A 8 -3.88 -14.98 18.83
CA ASN A 8 -3.34 -16.29 19.18
C ASN A 8 -2.02 -16.62 18.48
N LEU A 9 -1.85 -16.19 17.22
CA LEU A 9 -0.62 -16.41 16.46
C LEU A 9 0.54 -15.58 17.02
N LEU A 10 0.29 -14.34 17.49
CA LEU A 10 1.29 -13.52 18.17
C LEU A 10 1.68 -14.14 19.51
N ASN A 11 0.69 -14.58 20.33
CA ASN A 11 0.98 -15.29 21.57
C ASN A 11 1.87 -16.51 21.32
N LEU A 12 1.53 -17.34 20.31
CA LEU A 12 2.32 -18.52 19.94
C LEU A 12 3.73 -18.15 19.47
N ALA A 13 3.87 -17.06 18.71
CA ALA A 13 5.16 -16.60 18.20
C ALA A 13 6.08 -16.08 19.33
N LEU A 14 5.52 -15.44 20.36
CA LEU A 14 6.27 -14.99 21.55
C LEU A 14 6.68 -16.16 22.45
N ASP A 15 5.81 -17.18 22.59
CA ASP A 15 6.10 -18.37 23.38
C ASP A 15 7.09 -19.33 22.68
N ALA A 16 7.18 -19.26 21.34
CA ALA A 16 8.06 -20.13 20.55
C ALA A 16 9.54 -19.76 20.73
N THR A 17 10.39 -20.78 20.79
CA THR A 17 11.83 -20.59 20.74
C THR A 17 12.27 -20.04 19.37
N GLU A 18 13.40 -19.34 19.32
CA GLU A 18 13.95 -18.81 18.07
C GLU A 18 14.08 -19.91 16.99
N ARG A 19 14.51 -21.11 17.38
CA ARG A 19 14.64 -22.26 16.47
C ARG A 19 13.30 -22.79 15.94
N GLU A 20 12.22 -22.61 16.68
CA GLU A 20 10.87 -22.97 16.25
C GLU A 20 10.30 -21.91 15.32
N ARG A 21 10.52 -20.62 15.62
CA ARG A 21 10.16 -19.51 14.73
C ARG A 21 10.83 -19.65 13.37
N GLU A 22 12.13 -19.95 13.31
CA GLU A 22 12.87 -20.16 12.05
C GLU A 22 12.29 -21.21 11.11
N LYS A 23 11.54 -22.16 11.65
CA LYS A 23 10.93 -23.24 10.85
C LYS A 23 9.55 -22.90 10.30
N SER A 24 8.98 -21.79 10.73
CA SER A 24 7.64 -21.36 10.35
C SER A 24 7.65 -19.90 9.93
N LEU A 25 7.45 -19.65 8.64
CA LEU A 25 7.33 -18.28 8.12
C LEU A 25 6.25 -17.49 8.85
N ASP A 26 5.17 -18.15 9.24
CA ASP A 26 4.06 -17.51 9.95
C ASP A 26 4.45 -17.05 11.35
N LEU A 27 5.29 -17.79 12.05
CA LEU A 27 5.75 -17.41 13.39
C LEU A 27 6.87 -16.35 13.34
N ASP A 28 7.72 -16.39 12.30
CA ASP A 28 8.86 -15.48 12.15
C ASP A 28 8.48 -14.11 11.58
N THR A 29 7.37 -14.02 10.84
CA THR A 29 6.93 -12.77 10.19
C THR A 29 6.71 -11.66 11.22
N GLY A 30 7.35 -10.50 11.00
CA GLY A 30 7.30 -9.34 11.88
C GLY A 30 8.37 -9.30 12.96
N TYR A 31 9.24 -10.32 13.05
CA TYR A 31 10.35 -10.34 13.99
C TYR A 31 11.67 -9.96 13.31
N ASP A 32 12.35 -8.96 13.84
CA ASP A 32 13.73 -8.62 13.48
C ASP A 32 14.70 -9.22 14.50
N ARG A 33 15.51 -10.18 14.05
CA ARG A 33 16.47 -10.89 14.90
C ARG A 33 17.66 -10.04 15.29
N ALA A 34 18.11 -9.17 14.39
CA ALA A 34 19.30 -8.34 14.64
C ALA A 34 19.01 -7.34 15.74
N GLU A 35 17.86 -6.69 15.68
CA GLU A 35 17.41 -5.68 16.63
C GLU A 35 16.59 -6.26 17.79
N ARG A 36 16.18 -7.51 17.70
CA ARG A 36 15.26 -8.18 18.64
C ARG A 36 13.98 -7.37 18.85
N THR A 37 13.35 -6.99 17.77
CA THR A 37 12.11 -6.21 17.77
C THR A 37 10.99 -6.93 17.05
N TRP A 38 9.76 -6.67 17.48
CA TRP A 38 8.54 -7.09 16.81
C TRP A 38 7.85 -5.91 16.16
N GLU A 39 7.45 -6.06 14.92
CA GLU A 39 6.47 -5.21 14.29
C GLU A 39 5.08 -5.77 14.58
N VAL A 40 4.20 -4.93 15.12
CA VAL A 40 2.83 -5.32 15.48
C VAL A 40 1.83 -4.27 15.04
N ILE A 41 0.61 -4.71 14.78
CA ILE A 41 -0.54 -3.86 14.50
C ILE A 41 -1.32 -3.72 15.80
N VAL A 42 -1.71 -2.50 16.16
CA VAL A 42 -2.53 -2.25 17.36
C VAL A 42 -3.78 -1.45 17.03
N LYS A 43 -4.87 -1.78 17.70
CA LYS A 43 -6.00 -0.90 17.91
C LYS A 43 -5.85 -0.30 19.30
N PHE A 44 -5.97 1.02 19.43
CA PHE A 44 -5.76 1.72 20.69
C PHE A 44 -6.80 2.82 20.89
N GLY A 45 -7.06 3.22 22.13
CA GLY A 45 -7.95 4.34 22.44
C GLY A 45 -7.17 5.64 22.63
N GLY A 46 -7.59 6.71 21.95
CA GLY A 46 -7.03 8.06 22.13
C GLY A 46 -6.29 8.61 20.93
N THR A 47 -5.41 9.58 21.16
CA THR A 47 -4.61 10.24 20.11
C THR A 47 -3.21 9.70 20.03
N GLU A 48 -2.51 9.98 18.91
CA GLU A 48 -1.10 9.62 18.74
C GLU A 48 -0.22 10.26 19.83
N GLU A 49 -0.47 11.53 20.15
CA GLU A 49 0.28 12.26 21.18
C GLU A 49 0.12 11.61 22.55
N ALA A 50 -1.10 11.15 22.87
CA ALA A 50 -1.38 10.45 24.12
C ALA A 50 -0.64 9.10 24.16
N LEU A 51 -0.64 8.35 23.05
CA LEU A 51 0.08 7.09 22.94
C LEU A 51 1.60 7.28 23.07
N ARG A 52 2.16 8.31 22.42
CA ARG A 52 3.59 8.66 22.55
C ARG A 52 3.96 9.07 23.97
N GLY A 53 3.12 9.89 24.60
CA GLY A 53 3.32 10.31 26.01
C GLY A 53 3.28 9.12 26.96
N LEU A 54 2.34 8.19 26.75
CA LEU A 54 2.20 6.97 27.54
C LEU A 54 3.47 6.10 27.43
N PHE A 55 4.00 5.91 26.22
CA PHE A 55 5.21 5.12 26.02
C PHE A 55 6.45 5.79 26.61
N ALA A 56 6.58 7.10 26.48
CA ALA A 56 7.67 7.84 27.12
C ALA A 56 7.64 7.74 28.66
N GLU A 57 6.43 7.69 29.26
CA GLU A 57 6.24 7.52 30.71
C GLU A 57 6.51 6.09 31.17
N LYS A 58 5.95 5.10 30.46
CA LYS A 58 5.96 3.69 30.89
C LYS A 58 7.24 2.94 30.51
N PHE A 59 7.87 3.33 29.40
CA PHE A 59 9.05 2.67 28.83
C PHE A 59 10.17 3.68 28.50
N PRO A 60 10.63 4.50 29.45
CA PRO A 60 11.60 5.57 29.17
C PRO A 60 12.94 5.05 28.64
N GLU A 61 13.38 3.86 29.08
CA GLU A 61 14.65 3.26 28.64
C GLU A 61 14.56 2.69 27.21
N GLU A 62 13.36 2.30 26.76
CA GLU A 62 13.12 1.71 25.47
C GLU A 62 12.53 2.70 24.44
N TYR A 63 12.19 3.91 24.88
CA TYR A 63 11.42 4.86 24.09
C TYR A 63 12.09 5.19 22.74
N ASP A 64 13.41 5.35 22.73
CA ASP A 64 14.18 5.63 21.51
C ASP A 64 14.19 4.45 20.50
N ARG A 65 13.86 3.25 20.97
CA ARG A 65 13.77 2.03 20.17
C ARG A 65 12.34 1.74 19.70
N ILE A 66 11.36 2.46 20.23
CA ILE A 66 9.96 2.31 19.86
C ILE A 66 9.68 3.19 18.64
N ARG A 67 9.14 2.60 17.56
CA ARG A 67 8.63 3.37 16.42
C ARG A 67 7.13 3.26 16.38
N ILE A 68 6.45 4.37 16.09
CA ILE A 68 5.00 4.45 15.97
C ILE A 68 4.68 5.02 14.60
N THR A 69 4.07 4.20 13.75
CA THR A 69 3.41 4.65 12.52
C THR A 69 1.93 4.75 12.81
N ASN A 70 1.43 5.97 12.99
CA ASN A 70 0.02 6.20 13.28
C ASN A 70 -0.79 6.08 12.00
N LEU A 71 -1.85 5.28 12.06
CA LEU A 71 -2.86 5.13 11.02
C LEU A 71 -4.16 5.80 11.46
N ARG A 72 -5.16 5.84 10.56
CA ARG A 72 -6.48 6.42 10.89
C ARG A 72 -7.26 5.52 11.84
N ASN A 73 -8.31 6.10 12.46
CA ASN A 73 -9.27 5.38 13.33
C ASN A 73 -8.62 4.61 14.47
N GLU A 74 -7.62 5.23 15.14
CA GLU A 74 -6.98 4.65 16.32
C GLU A 74 -6.24 3.32 16.05
N TYR A 75 -5.76 3.13 14.82
CA TYR A 75 -4.81 2.08 14.49
C TYR A 75 -3.40 2.61 14.46
N ALA A 76 -2.45 1.79 14.85
CA ALA A 76 -1.02 2.06 14.67
C ALA A 76 -0.24 0.80 14.36
N ILE A 77 0.90 0.98 13.68
CA ILE A 77 1.92 -0.05 13.56
C ILE A 77 3.04 0.34 14.51
N LEU A 78 3.38 -0.58 15.39
CA LEU A 78 4.42 -0.39 16.39
C LEU A 78 5.60 -1.30 16.09
N LEU A 79 6.81 -0.78 16.15
CA LEU A 79 8.03 -1.57 16.27
C LEU A 79 8.45 -1.54 17.74
N LEU A 80 8.46 -2.69 18.39
CA LEU A 80 8.66 -2.84 19.82
C LEU A 80 9.82 -3.80 20.13
N PRO A 81 10.71 -3.48 21.08
CA PRO A 81 11.61 -4.48 21.64
C PRO A 81 10.85 -5.71 22.14
N GLU A 82 11.36 -6.90 21.86
CA GLU A 82 10.68 -8.19 22.14
C GLU A 82 10.16 -8.27 23.59
N HIS A 83 10.96 -7.85 24.56
CA HIS A 83 10.65 -7.98 25.99
C HIS A 83 9.55 -7.06 26.51
N ILE A 84 9.15 -6.02 25.75
CA ILE A 84 8.06 -5.13 26.15
C ILE A 84 6.74 -5.41 25.42
N VAL A 85 6.69 -6.29 24.44
CA VAL A 85 5.47 -6.54 23.64
C VAL A 85 4.29 -6.91 24.52
N GLU A 86 4.44 -7.87 25.42
CA GLU A 86 3.38 -8.27 26.36
C GLU A 86 3.00 -7.14 27.34
N LEU A 87 3.98 -6.34 27.77
CA LEU A 87 3.74 -5.20 28.66
C LEU A 87 2.92 -4.11 27.96
N VAL A 88 3.22 -3.85 26.70
CA VAL A 88 2.45 -2.90 25.87
C VAL A 88 1.03 -3.43 25.65
N ALA A 89 0.85 -4.70 25.33
CA ALA A 89 -0.47 -5.31 25.16
C ALA A 89 -1.32 -5.24 26.46
N ALA A 90 -0.68 -5.24 27.64
CA ALA A 90 -1.36 -5.15 28.92
C ALA A 90 -1.84 -3.73 29.26
N LEU A 91 -1.40 -2.68 28.54
CA LEU A 91 -1.85 -1.30 28.78
C LEU A 91 -3.37 -1.18 28.54
N THR A 92 -4.00 -0.30 29.30
CA THR A 92 -5.47 -0.08 29.24
C THR A 92 -5.87 0.50 27.90
N GLU A 93 -5.02 1.35 27.35
CA GLU A 93 -5.19 2.09 26.10
C GLU A 93 -5.05 1.19 24.85
N ILE A 94 -4.41 0.03 24.97
CA ILE A 94 -4.34 -0.96 23.90
C ILE A 94 -5.59 -1.86 23.97
N GLU A 95 -6.39 -1.83 22.93
CA GLU A 95 -7.59 -2.65 22.81
C GLU A 95 -7.28 -4.05 22.29
N TYR A 96 -6.46 -4.11 21.23
CA TYR A 96 -6.04 -5.38 20.63
C TYR A 96 -4.71 -5.23 19.89
N MET A 97 -3.96 -6.34 19.76
CA MET A 97 -2.66 -6.41 19.11
C MET A 97 -2.54 -7.66 18.25
N GLU A 98 -2.10 -7.49 17.01
CA GLU A 98 -1.80 -8.57 16.06
C GLU A 98 -0.37 -8.45 15.52
N LYS A 99 0.21 -9.59 15.12
CA LYS A 99 1.42 -9.60 14.30
C LYS A 99 1.08 -9.43 12.82
N PRO A 100 2.01 -8.92 11.97
CA PRO A 100 1.80 -8.88 10.53
C PRO A 100 1.69 -10.29 9.93
N LYS A 101 0.96 -10.39 8.83
CA LYS A 101 0.78 -11.63 8.06
C LYS A 101 1.30 -11.44 6.64
N LEU A 102 1.82 -12.49 6.03
CA LEU A 102 2.27 -12.47 4.64
C LEU A 102 1.06 -12.37 3.69
N LEU A 103 1.26 -11.67 2.59
CA LEU A 103 0.27 -11.50 1.52
C LEU A 103 0.79 -12.11 0.23
N PHE A 104 -0.08 -12.81 -0.51
CA PHE A 104 0.25 -13.48 -1.76
C PHE A 104 -0.55 -12.88 -2.91
N PHE A 105 0.08 -12.70 -4.09
CA PHE A 105 -0.59 -12.16 -5.27
C PHE A 105 -1.58 -13.16 -5.86
N ALA A 106 -2.82 -12.69 -6.15
CA ALA A 106 -3.84 -13.47 -6.82
C ALA A 106 -3.99 -13.02 -8.28
N VAL A 107 -3.95 -13.96 -9.25
CA VAL A 107 -4.16 -13.70 -10.68
C VAL A 107 -5.61 -13.99 -11.02
N ASN A 108 -6.34 -13.03 -11.60
CA ASN A 108 -7.75 -13.18 -11.91
C ASN A 108 -8.11 -12.90 -13.37
N ASN A 109 -8.93 -13.80 -13.95
CA ASN A 109 -9.55 -13.71 -15.31
C ASN A 109 -10.85 -12.88 -15.35
N GLY A 110 -11.13 -12.03 -14.36
CA GLY A 110 -12.44 -11.43 -14.06
C GLY A 110 -13.03 -10.45 -15.09
N ARG A 111 -12.28 -10.02 -16.12
CA ARG A 111 -12.74 -8.98 -17.05
C ARG A 111 -13.95 -9.40 -17.92
N ARG A 112 -14.16 -10.71 -18.10
CA ARG A 112 -15.12 -11.21 -19.09
C ARG A 112 -16.57 -11.29 -18.61
N VAL A 113 -16.83 -11.12 -17.32
CA VAL A 113 -18.11 -11.41 -16.69
C VAL A 113 -18.94 -10.18 -16.29
N SER A 114 -18.33 -9.00 -16.22
CA SER A 114 -19.03 -7.79 -15.81
C SER A 114 -19.39 -6.90 -17.00
N CYS A 115 -20.62 -6.80 -17.40
CA CYS A 115 -21.23 -6.04 -18.52
C CYS A 115 -20.77 -4.54 -18.66
N ILE A 116 -19.49 -4.25 -18.41
CA ILE A 116 -18.90 -2.91 -18.36
C ILE A 116 -18.96 -2.18 -19.70
N ASN A 117 -18.87 -2.92 -20.82
CA ASN A 117 -18.89 -2.30 -22.14
C ASN A 117 -20.17 -1.51 -22.42
N GLN A 118 -21.30 -1.87 -21.81
CA GLN A 118 -22.57 -1.17 -21.99
C GLN A 118 -22.61 0.21 -21.31
N LEU A 119 -21.77 0.43 -20.27
CA LEU A 119 -21.66 1.70 -19.55
C LEU A 119 -20.73 2.70 -20.25
N GLN A 120 -19.92 2.23 -21.19
CA GLN A 120 -18.90 3.00 -21.90
C GLN A 120 -19.24 3.30 -23.36
N THR A 121 -20.32 2.74 -23.90
CA THR A 121 -20.79 3.06 -25.25
C THR A 121 -21.57 4.37 -25.26
N VAL A 122 -20.99 5.38 -25.88
CA VAL A 122 -21.71 6.59 -26.29
C VAL A 122 -22.65 6.18 -27.44
N GLY A 123 -23.95 6.43 -27.27
CA GLY A 123 -25.05 6.04 -28.12
C GLY A 123 -24.75 5.78 -29.58
N THR A 124 -24.94 4.52 -29.99
CA THR A 124 -25.40 4.15 -31.32
C THR A 124 -26.78 3.55 -31.18
N GLU A 125 -27.66 4.11 -31.92
CA GLU A 125 -29.08 3.83 -32.06
C GLU A 125 -29.52 2.38 -31.73
N GLN A 126 -30.59 2.31 -30.97
CA GLN A 126 -31.49 1.21 -30.66
C GLN A 126 -31.43 0.69 -29.22
N GLY A 127 -32.18 1.38 -28.34
CA GLY A 127 -32.99 0.68 -27.34
C GLY A 127 -32.32 0.31 -26.01
N THR A 128 -31.14 0.80 -25.66
CA THR A 128 -30.54 0.59 -24.34
C THR A 128 -30.45 1.88 -23.58
N LEU A 129 -30.65 1.83 -22.27
CA LEU A 129 -30.55 2.94 -21.33
C LEU A 129 -29.18 3.65 -21.40
N SER A 130 -28.99 4.44 -22.44
CA SER A 130 -27.80 5.30 -22.58
C SER A 130 -28.03 6.52 -21.70
N SER A 131 -27.46 6.54 -20.51
CA SER A 131 -27.39 7.75 -19.68
C SER A 131 -26.58 8.88 -20.31
N GLY A 132 -26.10 8.74 -21.55
CA GLY A 132 -25.32 9.73 -22.28
C GLY A 132 -23.98 10.11 -21.61
N ARG A 133 -23.55 9.38 -20.61
CA ARG A 133 -22.31 9.62 -19.88
C ARG A 133 -21.34 8.47 -20.12
N ASN A 134 -20.22 8.79 -20.76
CA ASN A 134 -19.09 7.88 -20.83
C ASN A 134 -18.46 7.76 -19.43
N LEU A 135 -18.66 6.65 -18.75
CA LEU A 135 -18.07 6.41 -17.44
C LEU A 135 -16.64 5.89 -17.61
N SER A 136 -15.73 6.80 -17.87
CA SER A 136 -14.31 6.53 -18.17
C SER A 136 -13.40 6.56 -16.92
N GLY A 137 -13.93 6.98 -15.77
CA GLY A 137 -13.17 7.17 -14.53
C GLY A 137 -12.58 8.57 -14.35
N THR A 138 -12.89 9.52 -15.23
CA THR A 138 -12.42 10.90 -15.10
C THR A 138 -12.80 11.50 -13.74
N GLY A 139 -11.79 12.08 -13.03
CA GLY A 139 -11.98 12.70 -11.72
C GLY A 139 -12.06 11.73 -10.54
N VAL A 140 -11.82 10.45 -10.77
CA VAL A 140 -11.72 9.40 -9.73
C VAL A 140 -10.35 8.77 -9.79
N ILE A 141 -9.62 8.73 -8.67
CA ILE A 141 -8.33 8.06 -8.60
C ILE A 141 -8.54 6.53 -8.60
N VAL A 142 -7.80 5.83 -9.46
CA VAL A 142 -7.61 4.39 -9.32
C VAL A 142 -6.27 4.15 -8.66
N ALA A 143 -6.31 3.65 -7.43
CA ALA A 143 -5.12 3.21 -6.71
C ALA A 143 -4.93 1.70 -6.89
N VAL A 144 -3.70 1.30 -7.20
CA VAL A 144 -3.31 -0.12 -7.28
C VAL A 144 -2.18 -0.36 -6.29
N ILE A 145 -2.47 -1.21 -5.31
CA ILE A 145 -1.51 -1.66 -4.31
C ILE A 145 -1.11 -3.08 -4.70
N ASP A 146 0.12 -3.26 -5.23
CA ASP A 146 0.51 -4.51 -5.88
C ASP A 146 2.06 -4.65 -5.96
N SER A 147 2.56 -5.43 -6.91
CA SER A 147 4.00 -5.64 -7.17
C SER A 147 4.71 -4.45 -7.83
N GLY A 148 4.02 -3.36 -8.11
CA GLY A 148 4.54 -2.17 -8.79
C GLY A 148 3.87 -1.92 -10.13
N ILE A 149 4.54 -1.15 -10.98
CA ILE A 149 4.07 -0.79 -12.32
C ILE A 149 5.26 -0.57 -13.26
N ASP A 150 5.12 -0.96 -14.53
CA ASP A 150 5.95 -0.39 -15.60
C ASP A 150 5.40 1.00 -15.95
N TYR A 151 5.90 2.02 -15.25
CA TYR A 151 5.46 3.41 -15.47
C TYR A 151 5.83 3.94 -16.87
N THR A 152 6.69 3.22 -17.59
CA THR A 152 7.11 3.60 -18.96
C THR A 152 6.10 3.15 -20.01
N HIS A 153 5.17 2.26 -19.66
CA HIS A 153 4.20 1.71 -20.61
C HIS A 153 3.25 2.80 -21.15
N PRO A 154 3.01 2.84 -22.48
CA PRO A 154 2.17 3.88 -23.10
C PRO A 154 0.76 4.02 -22.52
N ASP A 155 0.18 2.94 -22.01
CA ASP A 155 -1.20 2.94 -21.47
C ASP A 155 -1.33 3.69 -20.15
N PHE A 156 -0.21 4.05 -19.52
CA PHE A 156 -0.18 4.85 -18.29
C PHE A 156 0.26 6.29 -18.52
N ARG A 157 0.35 6.72 -19.78
CA ARG A 157 0.72 8.07 -20.19
C ARG A 157 -0.43 8.82 -20.82
N ASN A 158 -0.40 10.13 -20.68
CA ASN A 158 -1.25 11.09 -21.39
C ASN A 158 -0.87 11.18 -22.87
N ALA A 159 -1.69 11.88 -23.65
CA ALA A 159 -1.46 12.08 -25.09
C ALA A 159 -0.18 12.87 -25.38
N ASP A 160 0.21 13.79 -24.49
CA ASP A 160 1.42 14.61 -24.55
C ASP A 160 2.69 13.85 -24.10
N GLY A 161 2.56 12.60 -23.65
CA GLY A 161 3.65 11.75 -23.19
C GLY A 161 3.94 11.83 -21.69
N THR A 162 3.30 12.73 -20.96
CA THR A 162 3.40 12.82 -19.50
C THR A 162 2.71 11.65 -18.81
N THR A 163 3.07 11.37 -17.55
CA THR A 163 2.46 10.26 -16.82
C THR A 163 1.03 10.58 -16.34
N ARG A 164 0.19 9.54 -16.25
CA ARG A 164 -1.11 9.58 -15.55
C ARG A 164 -0.97 9.25 -14.06
N ILE A 165 0.22 8.80 -13.63
CA ILE A 165 0.50 8.45 -12.25
C ILE A 165 0.72 9.73 -11.45
N LEU A 166 -0.10 9.94 -10.41
CA LEU A 166 0.01 11.07 -9.50
C LEU A 166 1.24 10.91 -8.59
N ASN A 167 1.32 9.75 -7.95
CA ASN A 167 2.43 9.34 -7.10
C ASN A 167 2.63 7.83 -7.22
N LEU A 168 3.88 7.41 -7.06
CA LEU A 168 4.28 6.02 -6.94
C LEU A 168 5.09 5.88 -5.65
N TRP A 169 4.59 5.10 -4.71
CA TRP A 169 5.33 4.75 -3.51
C TRP A 169 5.90 3.34 -3.64
N ASP A 170 7.20 3.23 -3.80
CA ASP A 170 7.88 1.94 -3.81
C ASP A 170 8.42 1.63 -2.42
N GLN A 171 7.75 0.75 -1.70
CA GLN A 171 8.13 0.36 -0.34
C GLN A 171 9.42 -0.46 -0.30
N THR A 172 9.90 -0.95 -1.45
CA THR A 172 11.13 -1.79 -1.54
C THR A 172 12.41 -0.99 -1.74
N ILE A 173 12.31 0.29 -2.08
CA ILE A 173 13.47 1.17 -2.30
C ILE A 173 13.76 1.93 -1.02
N PRO A 174 14.96 1.80 -0.43
CA PRO A 174 15.31 2.55 0.78
C PRO A 174 15.17 4.07 0.57
N ALA A 175 14.67 4.77 1.59
CA ALA A 175 14.69 6.22 1.60
C ALA A 175 16.12 6.76 1.45
N ASP A 176 16.24 7.95 0.91
CA ASP A 176 17.52 8.65 0.71
C ASP A 176 18.53 7.91 -0.17
N SER A 177 18.08 6.88 -0.93
CA SER A 177 18.92 6.12 -1.86
C SER A 177 18.87 6.63 -3.30
N VAL A 178 17.89 7.48 -3.63
CA VAL A 178 17.68 8.04 -4.98
C VAL A 178 17.80 9.55 -4.91
N ALA A 179 18.70 10.11 -5.74
CA ALA A 179 18.86 11.57 -5.80
C ALA A 179 17.59 12.24 -6.36
N ASP A 180 17.18 13.34 -5.71
CA ASP A 180 16.07 14.15 -6.19
C ASP A 180 16.50 14.90 -7.47
N PRO A 181 15.81 14.75 -8.60
CA PRO A 181 16.11 15.50 -9.82
C PRO A 181 15.79 17.00 -9.71
N PHE A 182 15.16 17.43 -8.64
CA PHE A 182 14.83 18.81 -8.34
C PHE A 182 15.55 19.26 -7.05
N PRO A 183 16.86 19.57 -7.12
CA PRO A 183 17.66 19.91 -5.96
C PRO A 183 17.10 21.17 -5.25
N ALA A 184 17.40 21.28 -3.96
CA ALA A 184 17.04 22.44 -3.16
C ALA A 184 17.59 23.76 -3.74
N GLU A 185 16.95 24.90 -3.41
CA GLU A 185 17.33 26.23 -3.92
C GLU A 185 18.79 26.61 -3.64
N ASN A 186 19.40 26.03 -2.62
CA ASN A 186 20.82 26.23 -2.30
C ASN A 186 21.79 25.42 -3.17
N GLY A 187 21.29 24.63 -4.13
CA GLY A 187 22.08 23.80 -5.05
C GLY A 187 22.67 22.53 -4.43
N GLU A 188 22.33 22.20 -3.18
CA GLU A 188 22.72 20.93 -2.57
C GLU A 188 21.93 19.77 -3.15
N THR A 189 22.59 18.63 -3.29
CA THR A 189 21.92 17.39 -3.70
C THR A 189 21.01 16.93 -2.57
N SER A 190 19.68 16.89 -2.87
CA SER A 190 18.69 16.25 -2.01
C SER A 190 18.40 14.84 -2.48
N PHE A 191 17.79 14.06 -1.63
CA PHE A 191 17.38 12.69 -1.93
C PHE A 191 15.86 12.54 -1.76
N LEU A 192 15.28 11.64 -2.56
CA LEU A 192 13.89 11.27 -2.41
C LEU A 192 13.71 10.45 -1.13
N GLY A 193 12.69 10.78 -0.36
CA GLY A 193 12.42 10.15 0.93
C GLY A 193 11.12 9.36 0.97
N THR A 194 10.78 8.92 2.17
CA THR A 194 9.49 8.31 2.47
C THR A 194 8.36 9.33 2.36
N PRO A 195 7.13 8.90 2.06
CA PRO A 195 5.98 9.77 2.23
C PRO A 195 5.87 10.26 3.68
N SER A 196 5.37 11.47 3.88
CA SER A 196 5.24 12.06 5.22
C SER A 196 4.40 11.18 6.15
N GLY A 197 4.95 10.87 7.33
CA GLY A 197 4.32 10.03 8.35
C GLY A 197 4.61 8.53 8.24
N TYR A 198 5.44 8.12 7.27
CA TYR A 198 5.86 6.72 7.11
C TYR A 198 7.38 6.59 7.24
N PHE A 199 7.87 5.36 7.45
CA PHE A 199 9.28 5.08 7.72
C PHE A 199 9.89 4.06 6.76
N LEU A 200 9.20 3.74 5.67
CA LEU A 200 9.69 2.78 4.69
C LEU A 200 9.50 3.29 3.26
N GLY A 201 10.36 2.83 2.37
CA GLY A 201 10.22 3.05 0.94
C GLY A 201 10.58 4.46 0.48
N THR A 202 10.40 4.69 -0.81
CA THR A 202 10.65 5.97 -1.48
C THR A 202 9.41 6.39 -2.27
N GLU A 203 9.00 7.65 -2.15
CA GLU A 203 7.91 8.23 -2.93
C GLU A 203 8.44 8.94 -4.18
N PHE A 204 7.89 8.59 -5.34
CA PHE A 204 8.12 9.26 -6.62
C PHE A 204 6.88 10.06 -7.01
N THR A 205 7.01 11.38 -7.03
CA THR A 205 5.94 12.27 -7.47
C THR A 205 5.77 12.24 -8.98
N ARG A 206 4.63 12.74 -9.49
CA ARG A 206 4.40 12.93 -10.93
C ARG A 206 5.57 13.62 -11.61
N ALA A 207 6.09 14.71 -11.02
CA ALA A 207 7.19 15.48 -11.59
C ALA A 207 8.46 14.63 -11.76
N VAL A 208 8.79 13.80 -10.78
CA VAL A 208 9.95 12.89 -10.84
C VAL A 208 9.74 11.83 -11.94
N ILE A 209 8.54 11.26 -12.03
CA ILE A 209 8.22 10.26 -13.06
C ILE A 209 8.27 10.92 -14.46
N ASP A 210 7.69 12.10 -14.65
CA ASP A 210 7.76 12.81 -15.92
C ASP A 210 9.21 13.14 -16.30
N ARG A 211 10.03 13.60 -15.34
CA ARG A 211 11.45 13.82 -15.56
C ARG A 211 12.20 12.56 -15.96
N ALA A 212 11.85 11.41 -15.38
CA ALA A 212 12.39 10.12 -15.80
C ALA A 212 11.94 9.75 -17.22
N LEU A 213 10.69 10.00 -17.58
CA LEU A 213 10.14 9.70 -18.91
C LEU A 213 10.74 10.58 -20.04
N GLU A 214 11.27 11.75 -19.72
CA GLU A 214 12.02 12.62 -20.67
C GLU A 214 13.36 12.01 -21.06
N GLN A 215 13.91 11.08 -20.29
CA GLN A 215 15.23 10.49 -20.55
C GLN A 215 15.18 9.54 -21.76
N THR A 216 16.22 9.60 -22.58
CA THR A 216 16.30 8.82 -23.83
C THR A 216 16.70 7.37 -23.60
N THR A 217 17.56 7.12 -22.60
CA THR A 217 18.05 5.78 -22.29
C THR A 217 17.34 5.17 -21.07
N GLU A 218 17.19 3.86 -21.07
CA GLU A 218 16.65 3.12 -19.92
C GLU A 218 17.49 3.35 -18.66
N ARG A 219 18.81 3.41 -18.80
CA ARG A 219 19.73 3.63 -17.69
C ARG A 219 19.49 4.97 -17.00
N GLU A 220 19.35 6.05 -17.76
CA GLU A 220 19.09 7.40 -17.24
C GLU A 220 17.71 7.46 -16.58
N ARG A 221 16.72 6.83 -17.20
CA ARG A 221 15.36 6.76 -16.71
C ARG A 221 15.29 6.10 -15.33
N PHE A 222 15.89 4.92 -15.20
CA PHE A 222 15.92 4.20 -13.93
C PHE A 222 16.94 4.74 -12.92
N ALA A 223 17.82 5.66 -13.30
CA ALA A 223 18.61 6.42 -12.34
C ALA A 223 17.74 7.44 -11.56
N LEU A 224 16.67 7.96 -12.18
CA LEU A 224 15.75 8.92 -11.58
C LEU A 224 14.55 8.24 -10.88
N CYS A 225 14.02 7.17 -11.47
CA CYS A 225 12.90 6.41 -10.91
C CYS A 225 13.17 4.91 -11.08
N PRO A 226 13.91 4.28 -10.13
CA PRO A 226 14.35 2.88 -10.25
C PRO A 226 13.25 1.86 -9.96
N SER A 227 12.03 2.29 -9.62
CA SER A 227 10.91 1.40 -9.38
C SER A 227 10.58 0.56 -10.61
N ARG A 228 10.47 -0.74 -10.40
CA ARG A 228 10.17 -1.72 -11.47
C ARG A 228 9.16 -2.75 -10.98
N ASP A 229 8.26 -3.13 -11.84
CA ASP A 229 7.41 -4.31 -11.63
C ASP A 229 8.08 -5.55 -12.23
N ILE A 230 8.82 -6.28 -11.39
CA ILE A 230 9.58 -7.46 -11.84
C ILE A 230 8.64 -8.62 -12.16
N SER A 231 7.53 -8.76 -11.44
CA SER A 231 6.55 -9.83 -11.67
C SER A 231 5.65 -9.56 -12.87
N GLY A 232 5.46 -8.29 -13.21
CA GLY A 232 4.50 -7.84 -14.21
C GLY A 232 3.03 -7.87 -13.74
N HIS A 233 2.76 -8.37 -12.52
CA HIS A 233 1.38 -8.54 -12.03
C HIS A 233 0.70 -7.19 -11.82
N GLY A 234 1.31 -6.26 -11.09
CA GLY A 234 0.73 -4.93 -10.82
C GLY A 234 0.53 -4.11 -12.11
N THR A 235 1.46 -4.22 -13.08
CA THR A 235 1.33 -3.63 -14.41
C THR A 235 0.11 -4.17 -15.15
N HIS A 236 -0.08 -5.49 -15.13
CA HIS A 236 -1.22 -6.15 -15.76
C HIS A 236 -2.54 -5.77 -15.09
N VAL A 237 -2.60 -5.80 -13.77
CA VAL A 237 -3.76 -5.39 -12.98
C VAL A 237 -4.12 -3.94 -13.26
N THR A 238 -3.14 -3.03 -13.24
CA THR A 238 -3.34 -1.61 -13.55
C THR A 238 -3.84 -1.41 -14.98
N GLY A 239 -3.31 -2.17 -15.94
CA GLY A 239 -3.76 -2.15 -17.33
C GLY A 239 -5.24 -2.53 -17.49
N ILE A 240 -5.69 -3.59 -16.80
CA ILE A 240 -7.09 -4.02 -16.79
C ILE A 240 -7.97 -3.00 -16.09
N ALA A 241 -7.56 -2.47 -14.96
CA ALA A 241 -8.34 -1.50 -14.20
C ALA A 241 -8.44 -0.14 -14.94
N ALA A 242 -7.33 0.40 -15.44
CA ALA A 242 -7.26 1.79 -15.85
C ALA A 242 -6.32 2.09 -17.04
N GLY A 243 -5.80 1.11 -17.75
CA GLY A 243 -4.99 1.32 -18.95
C GLY A 243 -5.80 2.06 -20.04
N ASN A 244 -5.23 3.08 -20.69
CA ASN A 244 -5.95 3.85 -21.70
C ASN A 244 -5.91 3.23 -23.11
N GLY A 245 -5.18 2.13 -23.29
CA GLY A 245 -5.12 1.38 -24.54
C GLY A 245 -4.24 2.02 -25.62
N ARG A 246 -3.38 2.99 -25.30
CA ARG A 246 -2.54 3.67 -26.32
C ARG A 246 -1.60 2.73 -27.03
N ALA A 247 -1.04 1.74 -26.35
CA ALA A 247 -0.18 0.72 -26.96
C ALA A 247 -0.91 -0.09 -28.04
N SER A 248 -2.24 -0.19 -27.94
CA SER A 248 -3.11 -0.94 -28.86
C SER A 248 -4.02 -0.06 -29.71
N GLN A 249 -3.72 1.23 -29.83
CA GLN A 249 -4.54 2.21 -30.55
C GLN A 249 -6.00 2.25 -30.05
N GLY A 250 -6.18 2.09 -28.74
CA GLY A 250 -7.48 2.11 -28.07
C GLY A 250 -8.24 0.78 -28.12
N ARG A 251 -7.69 -0.28 -28.73
CA ARG A 251 -8.35 -1.58 -28.84
C ARG A 251 -8.49 -2.31 -27.50
N TYR A 252 -7.48 -2.23 -26.66
CA TYR A 252 -7.45 -2.86 -25.34
C TYR A 252 -7.39 -1.80 -24.25
N ARG A 253 -8.55 -1.30 -23.84
CA ARG A 253 -8.68 -0.34 -22.75
C ARG A 253 -9.04 -1.04 -21.45
N GLY A 254 -8.57 -0.48 -20.35
CA GLY A 254 -9.05 -0.79 -19.01
C GLY A 254 -10.46 -0.23 -18.78
N VAL A 255 -10.99 -0.48 -17.59
CA VAL A 255 -12.34 -0.04 -17.21
C VAL A 255 -12.37 1.49 -17.01
N ALA A 256 -11.45 2.02 -16.18
CA ALA A 256 -11.37 3.44 -15.85
C ALA A 256 -10.23 4.13 -16.61
N TYR A 257 -10.25 4.06 -17.93
CA TYR A 257 -9.12 4.42 -18.79
C TYR A 257 -8.76 5.92 -18.81
N GLU A 258 -9.56 6.79 -18.19
CA GLU A 258 -9.25 8.22 -18.00
C GLU A 258 -8.95 8.59 -16.54
N SER A 259 -8.93 7.63 -15.64
CA SER A 259 -8.58 7.86 -14.23
C SER A 259 -7.13 8.28 -14.07
N PRO A 260 -6.83 9.26 -13.19
CA PRO A 260 -5.50 9.41 -12.64
C PRO A 260 -5.15 8.18 -11.79
N LEU A 261 -3.86 7.83 -11.75
CA LEU A 261 -3.35 6.61 -11.10
C LEU A 261 -2.59 6.96 -9.82
N LEU A 262 -2.74 6.12 -8.81
CA LEU A 262 -1.92 6.13 -7.61
C LEU A 262 -1.37 4.72 -7.39
N ILE A 263 -0.07 4.57 -7.28
CA ILE A 263 0.56 3.25 -7.26
C ILE A 263 1.32 3.07 -5.96
N VAL A 264 1.11 1.91 -5.33
CA VAL A 264 1.97 1.46 -4.23
C VAL A 264 2.52 0.10 -4.58
N LYS A 265 3.83 0.01 -4.65
CA LYS A 265 4.53 -1.26 -4.73
C LYS A 265 4.84 -1.74 -3.32
N LEU A 266 4.21 -2.86 -2.95
CA LEU A 266 4.35 -3.48 -1.64
C LEU A 266 5.71 -4.16 -1.46
N GLY A 267 6.22 -4.10 -0.25
CA GLY A 267 7.40 -4.82 0.19
C GLY A 267 8.20 -4.08 1.26
N THR A 268 9.36 -4.61 1.57
CA THR A 268 10.29 -4.04 2.56
C THR A 268 11.66 -3.88 1.92
N PRO A 269 12.39 -2.78 2.17
CA PRO A 269 13.73 -2.59 1.61
C PRO A 269 14.69 -3.72 2.00
N GLY A 270 15.37 -4.28 0.99
CA GLY A 270 16.37 -5.33 1.20
C GLY A 270 15.82 -6.74 1.43
N GLU A 271 14.54 -6.91 1.64
CA GLU A 271 13.89 -8.22 1.81
C GLU A 271 13.41 -8.79 0.47
N ARG A 272 13.56 -10.09 0.30
CA ARG A 272 12.97 -10.86 -0.82
C ARG A 272 11.74 -11.64 -0.38
N SER A 273 11.12 -11.22 0.72
CA SER A 273 9.92 -11.84 1.26
C SER A 273 8.65 -11.33 0.58
N PHE A 274 7.56 -12.05 0.77
CA PHE A 274 6.23 -11.56 0.41
C PHE A 274 5.86 -10.35 1.29
N PRO A 275 5.09 -9.37 0.76
CA PRO A 275 4.59 -8.26 1.54
C PRO A 275 3.71 -8.74 2.70
N ARG A 276 3.65 -7.95 3.75
CA ARG A 276 2.92 -8.23 4.99
C ARG A 276 1.69 -7.33 5.11
N THR A 277 0.82 -7.66 6.02
CA THR A 277 -0.38 -6.85 6.31
C THR A 277 -0.05 -5.44 6.80
N THR A 278 1.11 -5.23 7.43
CA THR A 278 1.61 -3.92 7.87
C THR A 278 1.92 -2.99 6.70
N GLU A 279 2.60 -3.47 5.67
CA GLU A 279 2.85 -2.71 4.44
C GLU A 279 1.54 -2.36 3.74
N LEU A 280 0.58 -3.31 3.72
CA LEU A 280 -0.74 -3.08 3.12
C LEU A 280 -1.53 -2.01 3.86
N MET A 281 -1.60 -2.05 5.19
CA MET A 281 -2.34 -1.05 5.97
C MET A 281 -1.76 0.35 5.77
N GLN A 282 -0.42 0.48 5.76
CA GLN A 282 0.26 1.74 5.43
C GLN A 282 -0.07 2.21 4.01
N ALA A 283 -0.09 1.28 3.04
CA ALA A 283 -0.42 1.60 1.65
C ALA A 283 -1.85 2.11 1.48
N VAL A 284 -2.82 1.51 2.17
CA VAL A 284 -4.23 1.96 2.14
C VAL A 284 -4.36 3.34 2.78
N ASP A 285 -3.75 3.57 3.95
CA ASP A 285 -3.76 4.88 4.61
C ASP A 285 -3.14 5.96 3.72
N TYR A 286 -1.99 5.68 3.12
CA TYR A 286 -1.32 6.56 2.16
C TYR A 286 -2.23 6.92 0.98
N CYS A 287 -2.88 5.93 0.36
CA CYS A 287 -3.77 6.16 -0.76
C CYS A 287 -4.92 7.11 -0.41
N ILE A 288 -5.50 6.95 0.79
CA ILE A 288 -6.60 7.79 1.25
C ILE A 288 -6.10 9.22 1.56
N ARG A 289 -4.94 9.36 2.20
CA ARG A 289 -4.33 10.69 2.44
C ARG A 289 -4.07 11.42 1.13
N LYS A 290 -3.49 10.75 0.13
CA LYS A 290 -3.26 11.33 -1.19
C LYS A 290 -4.57 11.71 -1.89
N ALA A 291 -5.59 10.86 -1.81
CA ALA A 291 -6.91 11.19 -2.37
C ALA A 291 -7.51 12.46 -1.74
N GLN A 292 -7.33 12.65 -0.44
CA GLN A 292 -7.73 13.87 0.25
C GLN A 292 -6.90 15.10 -0.17
N GLU A 293 -5.57 14.94 -0.29
CA GLU A 293 -4.69 16.01 -0.79
C GLU A 293 -5.11 16.46 -2.19
N TYR A 294 -5.47 15.53 -3.07
CA TYR A 294 -5.97 15.83 -4.43
C TYR A 294 -7.45 16.24 -4.48
N GLY A 295 -8.19 16.11 -3.38
CA GLY A 295 -9.63 16.42 -3.32
C GLY A 295 -10.49 15.48 -4.17
N MET A 296 -10.02 14.27 -4.49
CA MET A 296 -10.65 13.30 -5.40
C MET A 296 -11.18 12.08 -4.67
N PRO A 297 -12.31 11.50 -5.11
CA PRO A 297 -12.69 10.15 -4.71
C PRO A 297 -11.68 9.12 -5.22
N ILE A 298 -11.60 7.97 -4.54
CA ILE A 298 -10.61 6.92 -4.83
C ILE A 298 -11.24 5.53 -4.83
N VAL A 299 -10.78 4.71 -5.76
CA VAL A 299 -10.99 3.26 -5.76
C VAL A 299 -9.65 2.58 -5.55
N ILE A 300 -9.52 1.79 -4.51
CA ILE A 300 -8.31 1.04 -4.16
C ILE A 300 -8.50 -0.40 -4.60
N ASN A 301 -7.60 -0.89 -5.46
CA ASN A 301 -7.60 -2.28 -5.92
C ASN A 301 -6.53 -3.10 -5.17
N LEU A 302 -6.98 -4.22 -4.60
CA LEU A 302 -6.16 -5.20 -3.90
C LEU A 302 -6.31 -6.55 -4.62
N SER A 303 -5.34 -6.90 -5.48
CA SER A 303 -5.38 -8.15 -6.26
C SER A 303 -4.48 -9.23 -5.68
N PHE A 304 -4.45 -9.34 -4.37
CA PHE A 304 -3.68 -10.33 -3.62
C PHE A 304 -4.36 -10.57 -2.26
N GLY A 305 -3.95 -11.62 -1.57
CA GLY A 305 -4.48 -11.95 -0.26
C GLY A 305 -3.81 -13.20 0.30
N ASN A 306 -4.32 -13.66 1.42
CA ASN A 306 -3.95 -14.93 2.04
C ASN A 306 -5.22 -15.63 2.56
N ASN A 307 -5.06 -16.89 2.98
CA ASN A 307 -6.13 -17.68 3.58
C ASN A 307 -5.97 -17.83 5.10
N TYR A 308 -5.25 -16.90 5.74
CA TYR A 308 -5.05 -16.91 7.18
C TYR A 308 -6.17 -16.19 7.91
N GLY A 309 -6.44 -16.64 9.13
CA GLY A 309 -7.41 -16.00 10.01
C GLY A 309 -8.71 -16.78 10.16
N SER A 310 -9.65 -16.18 10.86
CA SER A 310 -10.93 -16.80 11.20
C SER A 310 -11.94 -16.86 10.05
N HIS A 311 -11.67 -16.21 8.93
CA HIS A 311 -12.59 -16.01 7.80
C HIS A 311 -13.94 -15.38 8.20
N SER A 312 -13.96 -14.65 9.32
CA SER A 312 -15.18 -14.02 9.88
C SER A 312 -15.19 -12.50 9.78
N GLY A 313 -14.19 -11.90 9.13
CA GLY A 313 -14.08 -10.44 9.01
C GLY A 313 -13.63 -9.72 10.29
N ASN A 314 -13.02 -10.43 11.24
CA ASN A 314 -12.72 -9.89 12.58
C ASN A 314 -11.22 -9.65 12.84
N SER A 315 -10.32 -9.87 11.85
CA SER A 315 -8.93 -9.49 12.02
C SER A 315 -8.79 -7.95 12.01
N LEU A 316 -7.70 -7.44 12.58
CA LEU A 316 -7.44 -6.00 12.57
C LEU A 316 -7.32 -5.44 11.16
N LEU A 317 -6.74 -6.20 10.23
CA LEU A 317 -6.69 -5.80 8.82
C LEU A 317 -8.11 -5.67 8.24
N GLU A 318 -8.96 -6.69 8.41
CA GLU A 318 -10.33 -6.69 7.87
C GLU A 318 -11.15 -5.54 8.45
N SER A 319 -11.12 -5.37 9.78
CA SER A 319 -11.80 -4.26 10.47
C SER A 319 -11.27 -2.90 10.01
N TYR A 320 -9.96 -2.76 9.81
CA TYR A 320 -9.35 -1.55 9.29
C TYR A 320 -9.80 -1.23 7.87
N LEU A 321 -9.87 -2.24 6.98
CA LEU A 321 -10.35 -2.05 5.61
C LEU A 321 -11.82 -1.62 5.58
N ASP A 322 -12.67 -2.16 6.46
CA ASP A 322 -14.06 -1.75 6.61
C ASP A 322 -14.18 -0.30 7.07
N ASP A 323 -13.40 0.11 8.06
CA ASP A 323 -13.31 1.50 8.53
C ASP A 323 -12.86 2.43 7.39
N MET A 324 -11.84 2.02 6.63
CA MET A 324 -11.29 2.80 5.53
C MET A 324 -12.25 2.89 4.34
N ALA A 325 -13.05 1.87 4.07
CA ALA A 325 -14.09 1.91 3.05
C ALA A 325 -15.19 2.93 3.37
N ASN A 326 -15.42 3.21 4.65
CA ASN A 326 -16.35 4.24 5.13
C ASN A 326 -15.72 5.62 5.31
N TYR A 327 -14.39 5.70 5.17
CA TYR A 327 -13.65 6.96 5.33
C TYR A 327 -13.47 7.65 3.98
N TRP A 328 -13.66 8.98 3.95
CA TRP A 328 -13.59 9.78 2.72
C TRP A 328 -14.56 9.24 1.65
N ARG A 329 -14.25 9.47 0.38
CA ARG A 329 -14.99 8.99 -0.79
C ARG A 329 -14.25 7.77 -1.36
N THR A 330 -14.13 6.71 -0.55
CA THR A 330 -13.30 5.54 -0.82
C THR A 330 -14.15 4.33 -1.18
N SER A 331 -13.66 3.55 -2.13
CA SER A 331 -14.13 2.18 -2.40
C SER A 331 -12.91 1.26 -2.42
N ILE A 332 -12.96 0.16 -1.68
CA ILE A 332 -11.91 -0.85 -1.65
C ILE A 332 -12.42 -2.11 -2.34
N VAL A 333 -11.65 -2.62 -3.29
CA VAL A 333 -11.96 -3.83 -4.06
C VAL A 333 -10.87 -4.86 -3.82
N ALA A 334 -11.22 -5.96 -3.18
CA ALA A 334 -10.31 -7.06 -2.90
C ALA A 334 -10.65 -8.28 -3.76
N GLY A 335 -9.61 -8.98 -4.24
CA GLY A 335 -9.76 -10.25 -4.90
C GLY A 335 -10.15 -11.35 -3.91
N SER A 336 -11.14 -12.18 -4.27
CA SER A 336 -11.60 -13.30 -3.43
C SER A 336 -10.69 -14.54 -3.48
N GLY A 337 -9.62 -14.49 -4.27
CA GLY A 337 -8.76 -15.63 -4.57
C GLY A 337 -9.28 -16.50 -5.73
N ASN A 338 -8.48 -17.49 -6.08
CA ASN A 338 -8.77 -18.44 -7.16
C ASN A 338 -9.22 -19.79 -6.60
#